data_c9fb67940c65f1e4a5e62891b923a32f
#
_entry.id   c9fb67940c65f1e4a5e62891b923a32f
#
_cell.length_a   1.000
_cell.length_b   1.000
_cell.length_c   1.000
_cell.angle_alpha   90.00
_cell.angle_beta   90.00
_cell.angle_gamma   90.00
#
_symmetry.space_group_name_H-M   'P 1'
#
loop_
_entity.id
_entity.type
_entity.pdbx_description
1 polymer ?
#
loop_
_entity_poly.entity_id
_entity_poly.type
_entity_poly.pdbx_seq_one_letter_code
_entity_poly.pdbx_strand_id
1 'polypeptide(L)'
;MKIYIVGAVSSGKTALARKLSEKLNIRYQSLDEVVHIPDKSNPRGNRKRQLEERDNIFYSVIQQSMWIIEDTGRPCFVEGLKVADTIVLLEVPTRIRNYRIIKRWVKQRLGIEKCIYNPNLNMLKCMLQWSKDYDLGIDNLKERISTYQEKVIVIKNDGEINKFIRKYII
;
A
#
# COMPACT_ATOMS: atom_id res chain seq x y z
N MET A 1 13.84 6.60 11.77
CA MET A 1 13.51 6.58 10.32
C MET A 1 12.13 5.99 10.14
N LYS A 2 11.19 6.80 9.62
CA LYS A 2 9.77 6.45 9.47
C LYS A 2 9.35 6.68 8.03
N ILE A 3 9.12 5.61 7.26
CA ILE A 3 8.81 5.67 5.82
C ILE A 3 7.38 5.24 5.58
N TYR A 4 6.58 6.12 4.97
CA TYR A 4 5.19 5.83 4.60
C TYR A 4 5.07 5.73 3.07
N ILE A 5 4.71 4.56 2.55
CA ILE A 5 4.59 4.30 1.11
C ILE A 5 3.12 4.30 0.73
N VAL A 6 2.73 5.21 -0.17
CA VAL A 6 1.35 5.34 -0.66
C VAL A 6 1.26 5.24 -2.18
N GLY A 7 0.08 5.00 -2.67
CA GLY A 7 -0.21 4.95 -4.11
C GLY A 7 -1.38 4.02 -4.43
N ALA A 8 -1.79 4.01 -5.68
CA ALA A 8 -2.90 3.20 -6.17
C ALA A 8 -2.72 1.68 -5.97
N VAL A 9 -3.80 0.94 -6.13
CA VAL A 9 -3.76 -0.52 -6.20
C VAL A 9 -2.78 -0.99 -7.28
N SER A 10 -1.99 -2.03 -6.99
CA SER A 10 -0.96 -2.60 -7.90
C SER A 10 0.14 -1.63 -8.37
N SER A 11 0.36 -0.51 -7.68
CA SER A 11 1.48 0.40 -7.96
C SER A 11 2.85 -0.18 -7.58
N GLY A 12 2.90 -1.22 -6.74
CA GLY A 12 4.15 -1.87 -6.30
C GLY A 12 4.59 -1.50 -4.89
N LYS A 13 3.72 -0.90 -4.07
CA LYS A 13 3.99 -0.51 -2.68
C LYS A 13 4.61 -1.63 -1.85
N THR A 14 3.96 -2.79 -1.83
CA THR A 14 4.42 -3.96 -1.06
C THR A 14 5.79 -4.46 -1.52
N ALA A 15 6.07 -4.40 -2.84
CA ALA A 15 7.37 -4.79 -3.37
C ALA A 15 8.48 -3.82 -2.93
N LEU A 16 8.19 -2.50 -2.93
CA LEU A 16 9.10 -1.49 -2.43
C LEU A 16 9.31 -1.63 -0.93
N ALA A 17 8.21 -1.79 -0.16
CA ALA A 17 8.27 -1.95 1.29
C ALA A 17 9.14 -3.15 1.70
N ARG A 18 8.98 -4.29 1.01
CA ARG A 18 9.80 -5.49 1.24
C ARG A 18 11.28 -5.24 0.95
N LYS A 19 11.61 -4.64 -0.20
CA LYS A 19 13.00 -4.33 -0.55
C LYS A 19 13.66 -3.37 0.45
N LEU A 20 12.93 -2.36 0.93
CA LEU A 20 13.43 -1.45 1.96
C LEU A 20 13.59 -2.17 3.30
N SER A 21 12.62 -2.98 3.69
CA SER A 21 12.67 -3.79 4.91
C SER A 21 13.90 -4.69 4.97
N GLU A 22 14.18 -5.41 3.88
CA GLU A 22 15.36 -6.29 3.75
C GLU A 22 16.67 -5.49 3.85
N LYS A 23 16.73 -4.32 3.21
CA LYS A 23 17.96 -3.52 3.17
C LYS A 23 18.25 -2.73 4.44
N LEU A 24 17.21 -2.23 5.08
CA LEU A 24 17.32 -1.40 6.29
C LEU A 24 17.24 -2.21 7.57
N ASN A 25 16.91 -3.50 7.46
CA ASN A 25 16.57 -4.37 8.59
C ASN A 25 15.48 -3.77 9.49
N ILE A 26 14.48 -3.13 8.86
CA ILE A 26 13.31 -2.54 9.52
C ILE A 26 12.08 -3.31 9.06
N ARG A 27 11.29 -3.85 9.99
CA ARG A 27 10.04 -4.55 9.65
C ARG A 27 9.07 -3.59 8.96
N TYR A 28 8.46 -4.02 7.83
CA TYR A 28 7.37 -3.27 7.22
C TYR A 28 6.01 -3.79 7.66
N GLN A 29 5.03 -2.90 7.68
CA GLN A 29 3.63 -3.19 7.97
C GLN A 29 2.76 -2.82 6.78
N SER A 30 2.01 -3.78 6.24
CA SER A 30 0.91 -3.52 5.31
C SER A 30 -0.35 -3.14 6.09
N LEU A 31 -0.93 -1.98 5.80
CA LEU A 31 -2.19 -1.58 6.44
C LEU A 31 -3.40 -2.31 5.86
N ASP A 32 -3.27 -2.97 4.71
CA ASP A 32 -4.28 -3.93 4.25
C ASP A 32 -4.47 -5.09 5.24
N GLU A 33 -3.38 -5.60 5.82
CA GLU A 33 -3.40 -6.66 6.83
C GLU A 33 -3.89 -6.16 8.20
N VAL A 34 -3.70 -4.87 8.48
CA VAL A 34 -4.25 -4.22 9.68
C VAL A 34 -5.76 -4.05 9.58
N VAL A 35 -6.27 -3.71 8.39
CA VAL A 35 -7.71 -3.51 8.14
C VAL A 35 -8.46 -4.82 7.96
N HIS A 36 -7.87 -5.81 7.27
CA HIS A 36 -8.56 -7.02 6.86
C HIS A 36 -7.97 -8.28 7.52
N ILE A 37 -8.86 -9.13 8.00
CA ILE A 37 -8.55 -10.45 8.56
C ILE A 37 -9.07 -11.52 7.60
N PRO A 38 -8.31 -12.59 7.30
CA PRO A 38 -8.83 -13.72 6.56
C PRO A 38 -10.07 -14.31 7.23
N ASP A 39 -11.12 -14.53 6.46
CA ASP A 39 -12.38 -15.12 6.94
C ASP A 39 -13.00 -15.99 5.83
N LYS A 40 -12.87 -17.31 5.97
CA LYS A 40 -13.36 -18.27 4.99
C LYS A 40 -14.89 -18.35 4.93
N SER A 41 -15.58 -17.90 5.98
CA SER A 41 -17.06 -17.86 6.02
C SER A 41 -17.63 -16.68 5.22
N ASN A 42 -16.79 -15.67 4.97
CA ASN A 42 -17.19 -14.49 4.20
C ASN A 42 -17.02 -14.74 2.69
N PRO A 43 -18.00 -14.43 1.84
CA PRO A 43 -17.88 -14.57 0.37
C PRO A 43 -16.70 -13.80 -0.24
N ARG A 44 -16.23 -12.75 0.42
CA ARG A 44 -15.02 -12.00 0.01
C ARG A 44 -13.71 -12.66 0.43
N GLY A 45 -13.76 -13.72 1.27
CA GLY A 45 -12.60 -14.38 1.83
C GLY A 45 -11.91 -13.63 2.98
N ASN A 46 -12.43 -12.46 3.33
CA ASN A 46 -11.94 -11.65 4.46
C ASN A 46 -13.07 -10.83 5.10
N ARG A 47 -12.82 -10.34 6.30
CA ARG A 47 -13.66 -9.36 6.99
C ARG A 47 -12.82 -8.18 7.49
N LYS A 48 -13.46 -7.05 7.72
CA LYS A 48 -12.79 -5.92 8.37
C LYS A 48 -12.57 -6.23 9.85
N ARG A 49 -11.42 -5.80 10.34
CA ARG A 49 -11.09 -5.78 11.77
C ARG A 49 -11.97 -4.76 12.49
N GLN A 50 -12.25 -5.00 13.77
CA GLN A 50 -12.92 -4.00 14.61
C GLN A 50 -12.09 -2.71 14.67
N LEU A 51 -12.78 -1.56 14.73
CA LEU A 51 -12.12 -0.25 14.62
C LEU A 51 -11.08 -0.05 15.72
N GLU A 52 -11.45 -0.35 16.96
CA GLU A 52 -10.56 -0.20 18.11
C GLU A 52 -9.29 -1.08 17.99
N GLU A 53 -9.46 -2.36 17.62
CA GLU A 53 -8.34 -3.27 17.43
C GLU A 53 -7.43 -2.81 16.27
N ARG A 54 -8.03 -2.36 15.16
CA ARG A 54 -7.30 -1.78 14.02
C ARG A 54 -6.46 -0.58 14.44
N ASP A 55 -7.06 0.35 15.17
CA ASP A 55 -6.42 1.59 15.58
C ASP A 55 -5.31 1.31 16.60
N ASN A 56 -5.53 0.41 17.56
CA ASN A 56 -4.51 -0.02 18.52
C ASN A 56 -3.28 -0.62 17.81
N ILE A 57 -3.48 -1.48 16.81
CA ILE A 57 -2.37 -2.04 16.02
C ILE A 57 -1.65 -0.91 15.28
N PHE A 58 -2.39 -0.03 14.59
CA PHE A 58 -1.79 1.07 13.86
C PHE A 58 -0.96 2.00 14.76
N TYR A 59 -1.51 2.42 15.89
CA TYR A 59 -0.81 3.28 16.84
C TYR A 59 0.43 2.60 17.43
N SER A 60 0.38 1.30 17.72
CA SER A 60 1.54 0.54 18.18
C SER A 60 2.70 0.53 17.17
N VAL A 61 2.38 0.59 15.88
CA VAL A 61 3.40 0.66 14.81
C VAL A 61 3.99 2.07 14.72
N ILE A 62 3.16 3.12 14.66
CA ILE A 62 3.66 4.50 14.45
C ILE A 62 4.40 5.09 15.66
N GLN A 63 4.19 4.53 16.85
CA GLN A 63 4.94 4.87 18.06
C GLN A 63 6.38 4.34 18.07
N GLN A 64 6.71 3.34 17.25
CA GLN A 64 8.07 2.84 17.15
C GLN A 64 9.03 3.90 16.58
N SER A 65 10.30 3.81 16.97
CA SER A 65 11.35 4.74 16.50
C SER A 65 11.65 4.59 15.01
N MET A 66 11.47 3.39 14.46
CA MET A 66 11.68 3.07 13.05
C MET A 66 10.57 2.16 12.54
N TRP A 67 10.04 2.48 11.35
CA TRP A 67 9.03 1.66 10.69
C TRP A 67 8.96 1.97 9.19
N ILE A 68 8.45 0.99 8.45
CA ILE A 68 8.04 1.12 7.05
C ILE A 68 6.57 0.71 6.99
N ILE A 69 5.70 1.62 6.55
CA ILE A 69 4.27 1.37 6.36
C ILE A 69 3.95 1.46 4.88
N GLU A 70 3.08 0.57 4.38
CA GLU A 70 2.49 0.71 3.06
C GLU A 70 0.95 0.71 3.14
N ASP A 71 0.34 1.63 2.39
CA ASP A 71 -1.11 1.82 2.35
C ASP A 71 -1.58 2.39 1.02
N THR A 72 -2.89 2.32 0.77
CA THR A 72 -3.55 3.04 -0.32
C THR A 72 -3.84 4.52 0.01
N GLY A 73 -3.48 4.96 1.21
CA GLY A 73 -3.69 6.34 1.69
C GLY A 73 -5.05 6.54 2.34
N ARG A 74 -5.51 5.57 3.12
CA ARG A 74 -6.81 5.65 3.81
C ARG A 74 -6.88 6.81 4.80
N PRO A 75 -8.02 7.53 4.86
CA PRO A 75 -8.19 8.67 5.79
C PRO A 75 -7.97 8.30 7.26
N CYS A 76 -8.32 7.07 7.66
CA CYS A 76 -8.18 6.62 9.05
C CYS A 76 -6.71 6.46 9.51
N PHE A 77 -5.74 6.56 8.61
CA PHE A 77 -4.32 6.41 8.91
C PHE A 77 -3.50 7.70 8.65
N VAL A 78 -4.17 8.84 8.59
CA VAL A 78 -3.53 10.14 8.33
C VAL A 78 -2.46 10.50 9.36
N GLU A 79 -2.60 10.05 10.61
CA GLU A 79 -1.60 10.29 11.65
C GLU A 79 -0.24 9.68 11.29
N GLY A 80 -0.21 8.55 10.59
CA GLY A 80 1.02 7.96 10.05
C GLY A 80 1.71 8.86 9.03
N LEU A 81 0.96 9.56 8.16
CA LEU A 81 1.52 10.54 7.22
C LEU A 81 2.15 11.73 7.99
N LYS A 82 1.50 12.19 9.04
CA LYS A 82 1.97 13.31 9.86
C LYS A 82 3.29 13.00 10.55
N VAL A 83 3.45 11.80 11.12
CA VAL A 83 4.65 11.42 11.88
C VAL A 83 5.74 10.73 11.04
N ALA A 84 5.50 10.50 9.75
CA ALA A 84 6.51 9.99 8.82
C ALA A 84 7.63 11.00 8.59
N ASP A 85 8.87 10.52 8.48
CA ASP A 85 10.02 11.32 8.03
C ASP A 85 10.02 11.46 6.50
N THR A 86 9.54 10.44 5.80
CA THR A 86 9.46 10.39 4.33
C THR A 86 8.17 9.73 3.89
N ILE A 87 7.47 10.36 2.94
CA ILE A 87 6.29 9.82 2.27
C ILE A 87 6.68 9.49 0.83
N VAL A 88 6.54 8.25 0.43
CA VAL A 88 6.84 7.80 -0.94
C VAL A 88 5.53 7.59 -1.69
N LEU A 89 5.27 8.45 -2.67
CA LEU A 89 4.11 8.32 -3.56
C LEU A 89 4.49 7.53 -4.81
N LEU A 90 3.89 6.36 -5.02
CA LEU A 90 4.07 5.58 -6.24
C LEU A 90 3.01 5.98 -7.30
N GLU A 91 3.40 6.83 -8.24
CA GLU A 91 2.59 7.28 -9.39
C GLU A 91 2.85 6.42 -10.65
N VAL A 92 2.51 5.14 -10.58
CA VAL A 92 2.67 4.24 -11.72
C VAL A 92 1.52 4.43 -12.73
N PRO A 93 1.81 4.52 -14.06
CA PRO A 93 0.79 4.68 -15.09
C PRO A 93 -0.33 3.62 -15.04
N THR A 94 -1.57 4.04 -15.30
CA THR A 94 -2.78 3.20 -15.24
C THR A 94 -2.65 1.92 -16.06
N ARG A 95 -2.08 2.00 -17.26
CA ARG A 95 -1.88 0.84 -18.14
C ARG A 95 -1.02 -0.25 -17.46
N ILE A 96 0.04 0.17 -16.76
CA ILE A 96 0.93 -0.74 -16.02
C ILE A 96 0.21 -1.32 -14.81
N ARG A 97 -0.53 -0.50 -14.06
CA ARG A 97 -1.31 -0.97 -12.91
C ARG A 97 -2.37 -1.99 -13.33
N ASN A 98 -3.14 -1.70 -14.37
CA ASN A 98 -4.18 -2.60 -14.88
C ASN A 98 -3.61 -3.92 -15.38
N TYR A 99 -2.49 -3.89 -16.11
CA TYR A 99 -1.78 -5.11 -16.48
C TYR A 99 -1.35 -5.93 -15.26
N ARG A 100 -0.78 -5.28 -14.24
CA ARG A 100 -0.38 -5.93 -12.98
C ARG A 100 -1.58 -6.52 -12.23
N ILE A 101 -2.72 -5.82 -12.20
CA ILE A 101 -3.98 -6.30 -11.59
C ILE A 101 -4.43 -7.59 -12.27
N ILE A 102 -4.54 -7.59 -13.58
CA ILE A 102 -5.00 -8.77 -14.35
C ILE A 102 -4.02 -9.93 -14.18
N LYS A 103 -2.72 -9.69 -14.35
CA LYS A 103 -1.68 -10.71 -14.17
C LYS A 103 -1.70 -11.34 -12.78
N ARG A 104 -1.84 -10.51 -11.73
CA ARG A 104 -1.94 -10.96 -10.35
C ARG A 104 -3.21 -11.76 -10.12
N TRP A 105 -4.35 -11.29 -10.61
CA TRP A 105 -5.62 -11.99 -10.50
C TRP A 105 -5.56 -13.39 -11.15
N VAL A 106 -4.96 -13.52 -12.34
CA VAL A 106 -4.75 -14.83 -13.00
C VAL A 106 -3.90 -15.75 -12.12
N LYS A 107 -2.77 -15.27 -11.58
CA LYS A 107 -1.91 -16.05 -10.69
C LYS A 107 -2.63 -16.51 -9.42
N GLN A 108 -3.47 -15.66 -8.84
CA GLN A 108 -4.26 -15.98 -7.65
C GLN A 108 -5.35 -17.00 -7.97
N ARG A 109 -6.01 -16.88 -9.10
CA ARG A 109 -6.99 -17.88 -9.59
C ARG A 109 -6.38 -19.25 -9.82
N LEU A 110 -5.14 -19.30 -10.29
CA LEU A 110 -4.37 -20.54 -10.52
C LEU A 110 -3.69 -21.06 -9.24
N GLY A 111 -3.85 -20.40 -8.10
CA GLY A 111 -3.20 -20.79 -6.84
C GLY A 111 -1.68 -20.56 -6.79
N ILE A 112 -1.11 -19.89 -7.79
CA ILE A 112 0.33 -19.58 -7.87
C ILE A 112 0.71 -18.48 -6.87
N GLU A 113 -0.21 -17.53 -6.62
CA GLU A 113 0.00 -16.43 -5.68
C GLU A 113 -1.09 -16.44 -4.61
N LYS A 114 -0.68 -16.43 -3.34
CA LYS A 114 -1.61 -16.38 -2.20
C LYS A 114 -2.27 -14.98 -2.09
N CYS A 115 -3.53 -14.96 -1.65
CA CYS A 115 -4.25 -13.73 -1.33
C CYS A 115 -5.15 -13.94 -0.09
N ILE A 116 -5.48 -12.84 0.57
CA ILE A 116 -6.35 -12.83 1.77
C ILE A 116 -7.83 -12.59 1.41
N TYR A 117 -8.18 -12.64 0.14
CA TYR A 117 -9.54 -12.44 -0.37
C TYR A 117 -9.86 -13.50 -1.44
N ASN A 118 -11.13 -13.63 -1.77
CA ASN A 118 -11.55 -14.53 -2.86
C ASN A 118 -11.28 -13.86 -4.23
N PRO A 119 -10.38 -14.37 -5.08
CA PRO A 119 -10.03 -13.77 -6.38
C PRO A 119 -11.07 -14.06 -7.46
N ASN A 120 -12.33 -13.71 -7.23
CA ASN A 120 -13.41 -13.83 -8.19
C ASN A 120 -13.44 -12.65 -9.18
N LEU A 121 -14.32 -12.71 -10.20
CA LEU A 121 -14.45 -11.66 -11.22
C LEU A 121 -14.91 -10.31 -10.63
N ASN A 122 -15.73 -10.34 -9.56
CA ASN A 122 -16.17 -9.11 -8.91
C ASN A 122 -14.98 -8.40 -8.25
N MET A 123 -14.07 -9.13 -7.63
CA MET A 123 -12.86 -8.55 -7.07
C MET A 123 -11.95 -7.95 -8.16
N LEU A 124 -11.81 -8.62 -9.30
CA LEU A 124 -11.07 -8.05 -10.44
C LEU A 124 -11.69 -6.71 -10.89
N LYS A 125 -13.02 -6.67 -11.07
CA LYS A 125 -13.74 -5.43 -11.43
C LYS A 125 -13.53 -4.33 -10.38
N CYS A 126 -13.62 -4.65 -9.09
CA CYS A 126 -13.36 -3.70 -8.02
C CYS A 126 -11.93 -3.12 -8.09
N MET A 127 -10.92 -3.96 -8.31
CA MET A 127 -9.53 -3.48 -8.39
C MET A 127 -9.29 -2.58 -9.59
N LEU A 128 -9.88 -2.88 -10.75
CA LEU A 128 -9.80 -2.02 -11.92
C LEU A 128 -10.53 -0.69 -11.70
N GLN A 129 -11.68 -0.72 -11.01
CA GLN A 129 -12.41 0.48 -10.62
C GLN A 129 -11.57 1.34 -9.65
N TRP A 130 -10.99 0.77 -8.59
CA TRP A 130 -10.12 1.51 -7.67
C TRP A 130 -8.90 2.12 -8.39
N SER A 131 -8.35 1.42 -9.39
CA SER A 131 -7.28 1.97 -10.22
C SER A 131 -7.72 3.22 -10.99
N LYS A 132 -8.97 3.22 -11.51
CA LYS A 132 -9.58 4.36 -12.19
C LYS A 132 -9.93 5.49 -11.21
N ASP A 133 -10.50 5.16 -10.05
CA ASP A 133 -10.88 6.14 -9.02
C ASP A 133 -9.68 6.95 -8.52
N TYR A 134 -8.51 6.29 -8.39
CA TYR A 134 -7.25 6.96 -8.09
C TYR A 134 -6.89 8.01 -9.16
N ASP A 135 -7.02 7.68 -10.45
CA ASP A 135 -6.71 8.63 -11.53
C ASP A 135 -7.67 9.81 -11.57
N LEU A 136 -8.93 9.58 -11.20
CA LEU A 136 -9.97 10.61 -11.10
C LEU A 136 -9.87 11.44 -9.81
N GLY A 137 -8.96 11.07 -8.88
CA GLY A 137 -8.81 11.74 -7.60
C GLY A 137 -9.94 11.48 -6.59
N ILE A 138 -10.81 10.50 -6.84
CA ILE A 138 -11.97 10.19 -5.98
C ILE A 138 -11.54 9.74 -4.58
N ASP A 139 -10.35 9.13 -4.47
CA ASP A 139 -9.77 8.70 -3.21
C ASP A 139 -9.14 9.84 -2.38
N ASN A 140 -9.04 11.04 -2.96
CA ASN A 140 -8.45 12.26 -2.38
C ASN A 140 -7.03 12.06 -1.80
N LEU A 141 -6.30 11.03 -2.26
CA LEU A 141 -4.95 10.73 -1.75
C LEU A 141 -4.00 11.90 -2.01
N LYS A 142 -3.98 12.42 -3.24
CA LYS A 142 -3.06 13.51 -3.62
C LYS A 142 -3.32 14.78 -2.83
N GLU A 143 -4.58 15.14 -2.61
CA GLU A 143 -4.96 16.26 -1.77
C GLU A 143 -4.52 16.04 -0.32
N ARG A 144 -4.74 14.85 0.23
CA ARG A 144 -4.36 14.51 1.61
C ARG A 144 -2.86 14.58 1.86
N ILE A 145 -2.03 14.16 0.89
CA ILE A 145 -0.57 14.23 1.04
C ILE A 145 0.01 15.60 0.66
N SER A 146 -0.74 16.47 -0.03
CA SER A 146 -0.27 17.80 -0.41
C SER A 146 0.10 18.67 0.79
N THR A 147 -0.51 18.43 1.96
CA THR A 147 -0.17 19.09 3.24
C THR A 147 1.26 18.76 3.72
N TYR A 148 1.89 17.69 3.17
CA TYR A 148 3.19 17.18 3.60
C TYR A 148 4.23 17.21 2.47
N GLN A 149 4.12 18.16 1.53
CA GLN A 149 4.93 18.20 0.30
C GLN A 149 6.44 18.14 0.56
N GLU A 150 6.92 18.72 1.66
CA GLU A 150 8.32 18.73 2.06
C GLU A 150 8.88 17.32 2.36
N LYS A 151 8.01 16.36 2.67
CA LYS A 151 8.37 14.96 2.94
C LYS A 151 8.07 14.02 1.79
N VAL A 152 7.38 14.49 0.73
CA VAL A 152 6.89 13.63 -0.36
C VAL A 152 7.95 13.43 -1.42
N ILE A 153 8.24 12.16 -1.72
CA ILE A 153 9.06 11.73 -2.85
C ILE A 153 8.15 10.99 -3.83
N VAL A 154 7.98 11.53 -5.04
CA VAL A 154 7.20 10.89 -6.10
C VAL A 154 8.08 9.95 -6.90
N ILE A 155 7.62 8.72 -7.10
CA ILE A 155 8.31 7.69 -7.88
C ILE A 155 7.36 7.18 -8.97
N LYS A 156 7.78 7.26 -10.23
CA LYS A 156 6.94 6.95 -11.39
C LYS A 156 7.33 5.65 -12.11
N ASN A 157 8.53 5.14 -11.88
CA ASN A 157 9.07 3.97 -12.58
C ASN A 157 10.09 3.19 -11.74
N ASP A 158 10.43 1.99 -12.22
CA ASP A 158 11.35 1.10 -11.52
C ASP A 158 12.79 1.66 -11.43
N GLY A 159 13.22 2.51 -12.38
CA GLY A 159 14.50 3.19 -12.32
C GLY A 159 14.60 4.16 -11.14
N GLU A 160 13.53 4.91 -10.89
CA GLU A 160 13.43 5.81 -9.73
C GLU A 160 13.33 5.04 -8.42
N ILE A 161 12.65 3.88 -8.40
CA ILE A 161 12.67 2.97 -7.24
C ILE A 161 14.10 2.58 -6.89
N ASN A 162 14.89 2.17 -7.88
CA ASN A 162 16.27 1.76 -7.66
C ASN A 162 17.16 2.92 -7.17
N LYS A 163 16.97 4.13 -7.71
CA LYS A 163 17.66 5.34 -7.22
C LYS A 163 17.28 5.66 -5.77
N PHE A 164 15.99 5.59 -5.44
CA PHE A 164 15.50 5.81 -4.09
C PHE A 164 16.11 4.81 -3.10
N ILE A 165 16.09 3.52 -3.44
CA ILE A 165 16.67 2.49 -2.58
C ILE A 165 18.17 2.71 -2.38
N ARG A 166 18.91 3.08 -3.44
CA ARG A 166 20.36 3.33 -3.33
C ARG A 166 20.70 4.49 -2.37
N LYS A 167 19.85 5.50 -2.25
CA LYS A 167 20.03 6.62 -1.31
C LYS A 167 20.13 6.17 0.15
N TYR A 168 19.56 5.01 0.49
CA TYR A 168 19.57 4.44 1.85
C TYR A 168 20.60 3.30 2.01
N ILE A 169 21.53 3.12 1.05
CA ILE A 169 22.54 2.04 1.04
C ILE A 169 23.96 2.62 1.27
N ILE A 170 24.10 3.72 1.91
CA ILE A 170 25.45 4.22 2.27
C ILE A 170 25.82 3.67 3.65
#